data_183fcbf42a238d694439eb01d84d1fd8
#
_entry.id   183fcbf42a238d694439eb01d84d1fd8
#
_cell.length_a   1.000
_cell.length_b   1.000
_cell.length_c   1.000
_cell.angle_alpha   90.00
_cell.angle_beta   90.00
_cell.angle_gamma   90.00
#
_symmetry.space_group_name_H-M   'P 1'
#
loop_
_entity.id
_entity.type
_entity.pdbx_description
1 polymer ?
#
loop_
_entity_poly.entity_id
_entity_poly.type
_entity_poly.pdbx_seq_one_letter_code
_entity_poly.pdbx_strand_id
1 'polypeptide(L)'
;GCGLGTTVRLTELHRFTDPDEAAATLGIRGGDPAALEHYLARGRVHVGDAGSATDQAFDAWRADVAAGRSSLLLAASRDTVRELNEQARADRLDSLAALPGREAVLADGTRASAGDVLITRLNDRALRGRDGSWVKNGDRWVVQAVDRNGDLHVAQAGHRAGRAGGKLVLPAKYVGGHVQLGYASTIHGAQGATVDTTHTVVNGAESRQGLYVALSRGRHENHLY
;
A
#
# COMPACT_ATOMS: atom_id res chain seq x y z
N GLY A 1 -26.70 17.52 -31.25
CA GLY A 1 -25.34 18.04 -31.25
C GLY A 1 -24.50 17.28 -30.24
N CYS A 2 -23.60 16.38 -30.69
CA CYS A 2 -22.62 15.73 -29.81
C CYS A 2 -21.56 16.78 -29.47
N GLY A 3 -21.56 17.26 -28.23
CA GLY A 3 -20.48 18.07 -27.71
C GLY A 3 -19.22 17.23 -27.62
N LEU A 4 -18.18 17.59 -28.37
CA LEU A 4 -16.83 17.06 -28.25
C LEU A 4 -16.29 17.46 -26.86
N GLY A 5 -16.30 16.50 -25.94
CA GLY A 5 -15.66 16.69 -24.63
C GLY A 5 -14.16 16.93 -24.82
N THR A 6 -13.67 18.08 -24.40
CA THR A 6 -12.24 18.40 -24.41
C THR A 6 -11.55 17.52 -23.38
N THR A 7 -10.80 16.50 -23.84
CA THR A 7 -9.99 15.65 -22.96
C THR A 7 -8.75 16.44 -22.54
N VAL A 8 -8.71 16.91 -21.31
CA VAL A 8 -7.51 17.51 -20.73
C VAL A 8 -6.54 16.38 -20.38
N ARG A 9 -5.40 16.32 -21.05
CA ARG A 9 -4.33 15.38 -20.78
C ARG A 9 -3.40 16.00 -19.75
N LEU A 10 -3.26 15.38 -18.56
CA LEU A 10 -2.22 15.75 -17.60
C LEU A 10 -0.86 15.39 -18.21
N THR A 11 -0.06 16.42 -18.48
CA THR A 11 1.28 16.31 -19.10
C THR A 11 2.41 16.47 -18.08
N GLU A 12 2.12 16.92 -16.87
CA GLU A 12 3.11 17.13 -15.82
C GLU A 12 2.79 16.30 -14.58
N LEU A 13 3.82 15.64 -14.04
CA LEU A 13 3.75 14.86 -12.82
C LEU A 13 4.55 15.59 -11.72
N HIS A 14 3.85 16.33 -10.87
CA HIS A 14 4.47 17.10 -9.77
C HIS A 14 4.90 16.25 -8.56
N ARG A 15 4.75 14.93 -8.63
CA ARG A 15 5.00 14.03 -7.50
C ARG A 15 6.48 13.69 -7.33
N PHE A 16 7.18 13.50 -8.43
CA PHE A 16 8.56 13.06 -8.45
C PHE A 16 9.54 14.15 -8.03
N THR A 17 10.58 13.76 -7.31
CA THR A 17 11.75 14.62 -7.06
C THR A 17 12.74 14.59 -8.22
N ASP A 18 12.77 13.49 -8.99
CA ASP A 18 13.59 13.32 -10.19
C ASP A 18 12.73 13.58 -11.45
N PRO A 19 13.02 14.63 -12.24
CA PRO A 19 12.30 14.93 -13.46
C PRO A 19 12.49 13.86 -14.54
N ASP A 20 13.64 13.14 -14.56
CA ASP A 20 13.88 12.06 -15.52
C ASP A 20 12.97 10.85 -15.23
N GLU A 21 12.73 10.54 -13.95
CA GLU A 21 11.76 9.51 -13.58
C GLU A 21 10.32 9.90 -13.93
N ALA A 22 9.97 11.18 -13.77
CA ALA A 22 8.70 11.69 -14.23
C ALA A 22 8.51 11.48 -15.74
N ALA A 23 9.54 11.81 -16.55
CA ALA A 23 9.52 11.62 -18.00
C ALA A 23 9.42 10.13 -18.38
N ALA A 24 10.23 9.25 -17.73
CA ALA A 24 10.20 7.81 -17.97
C ALA A 24 8.82 7.22 -17.63
N THR A 25 8.23 7.63 -16.50
CA THR A 25 6.88 7.17 -16.10
C THR A 25 5.81 7.58 -17.12
N LEU A 26 5.91 8.79 -17.68
CA LEU A 26 5.01 9.22 -18.78
C LEU A 26 5.24 8.42 -20.06
N GLY A 27 6.49 8.07 -20.39
CA GLY A 27 6.84 7.18 -21.50
C GLY A 27 6.16 5.82 -21.35
N ILE A 28 6.22 5.18 -20.15
CA ILE A 28 5.53 3.92 -19.87
C ILE A 28 4.01 4.06 -20.10
N ARG A 29 3.41 5.14 -19.62
CA ARG A 29 1.99 5.44 -19.88
C ARG A 29 1.69 5.54 -21.36
N GLY A 30 2.61 6.12 -22.16
CA GLY A 30 2.52 6.22 -23.61
C GLY A 30 2.72 4.89 -24.34
N GLY A 31 3.31 3.90 -23.67
CA GLY A 31 3.66 2.60 -24.24
C GLY A 31 5.03 2.61 -24.92
N ASP A 32 5.91 3.52 -24.54
CA ASP A 32 7.29 3.56 -24.99
C ASP A 32 8.15 2.55 -24.21
N PRO A 33 8.63 1.46 -24.83
CA PRO A 33 9.45 0.47 -24.15
C PRO A 33 10.81 1.02 -23.72
N ALA A 34 11.36 2.04 -24.40
CA ALA A 34 12.63 2.67 -24.04
C ALA A 34 12.55 3.36 -22.66
N ALA A 35 11.36 3.73 -22.21
CA ALA A 35 11.16 4.29 -20.88
C ALA A 35 11.55 3.32 -19.73
N LEU A 36 11.58 2.00 -19.96
CA LEU A 36 12.05 1.02 -18.99
C LEU A 36 13.56 1.07 -18.80
N GLU A 37 14.32 1.54 -19.78
CA GLU A 37 15.79 1.67 -19.68
C GLU A 37 16.20 2.58 -18.52
N HIS A 38 15.38 3.61 -18.21
CA HIS A 38 15.60 4.48 -17.06
C HIS A 38 15.63 3.69 -15.73
N TYR A 39 14.71 2.75 -15.56
CA TYR A 39 14.64 1.92 -14.35
C TYR A 39 15.71 0.83 -14.34
N LEU A 40 16.00 0.22 -15.49
CA LEU A 40 17.08 -0.76 -15.64
C LEU A 40 18.44 -0.15 -15.34
N ALA A 41 18.76 1.02 -15.91
CA ALA A 41 20.03 1.71 -15.71
C ALA A 41 20.27 2.13 -14.24
N ARG A 42 19.20 2.32 -13.48
CA ARG A 42 19.27 2.66 -12.06
C ARG A 42 19.14 1.44 -11.12
N GLY A 43 19.14 0.21 -11.66
CA GLY A 43 18.99 -1.01 -10.87
C GLY A 43 17.64 -1.12 -10.14
N ARG A 44 16.58 -0.52 -10.71
CA ARG A 44 15.24 -0.52 -10.12
C ARG A 44 14.32 -1.60 -10.69
N VAL A 45 14.83 -2.42 -11.59
CA VAL A 45 14.18 -3.65 -12.08
C VAL A 45 15.03 -4.82 -11.62
N HIS A 46 14.45 -5.64 -10.76
CA HIS A 46 15.10 -6.80 -10.18
C HIS A 46 14.61 -8.04 -10.91
N VAL A 47 15.53 -8.97 -11.22
CA VAL A 47 15.22 -10.18 -11.97
C VAL A 47 15.39 -11.36 -11.03
N GLY A 48 14.37 -12.25 -10.98
CA GLY A 48 14.38 -13.46 -10.17
C GLY A 48 13.22 -14.38 -10.57
N ASP A 49 13.18 -15.56 -9.98
CA ASP A 49 11.94 -16.36 -9.98
C ASP A 49 10.89 -15.72 -9.06
N ALA A 50 9.64 -16.17 -9.16
CA ALA A 50 8.53 -15.54 -8.45
C ALA A 50 8.71 -15.54 -6.92
N GLY A 51 9.34 -16.56 -6.33
CA GLY A 51 9.61 -16.62 -4.89
C GLY A 51 10.67 -15.61 -4.49
N SER A 52 11.82 -15.63 -5.18
CA SER A 52 12.92 -14.72 -4.87
C SER A 52 12.56 -13.24 -5.13
N ALA A 53 11.74 -12.95 -6.14
CA ALA A 53 11.23 -11.60 -6.41
C ALA A 53 10.34 -11.09 -5.27
N THR A 54 9.48 -11.95 -4.75
CA THR A 54 8.60 -11.61 -3.60
C THR A 54 9.41 -11.34 -2.35
N ASP A 55 10.40 -12.19 -2.03
CA ASP A 55 11.28 -12.02 -0.87
C ASP A 55 12.14 -10.76 -0.98
N GLN A 56 12.74 -10.49 -2.15
CA GLN A 56 13.51 -9.28 -2.40
C GLN A 56 12.67 -8.01 -2.22
N ALA A 57 11.45 -7.99 -2.78
CA ALA A 57 10.53 -6.86 -2.63
C ALA A 57 10.14 -6.63 -1.16
N PHE A 58 9.89 -7.72 -0.42
CA PHE A 58 9.57 -7.67 1.00
C PHE A 58 10.74 -7.11 1.83
N ASP A 59 11.95 -7.64 1.63
CA ASP A 59 13.14 -7.22 2.38
C ASP A 59 13.49 -5.75 2.11
N ALA A 60 13.39 -5.30 0.88
CA ALA A 60 13.64 -3.91 0.52
C ALA A 60 12.57 -2.97 1.13
N TRP A 61 11.28 -3.35 1.08
CA TRP A 61 10.22 -2.61 1.73
C TRP A 61 10.43 -2.53 3.25
N ARG A 62 10.78 -3.65 3.89
CA ARG A 62 11.06 -3.73 5.33
C ARG A 62 12.22 -2.81 5.72
N ALA A 63 13.30 -2.79 4.93
CA ALA A 63 14.43 -1.91 5.15
C ALA A 63 14.03 -0.42 5.07
N ASP A 64 13.20 -0.06 4.11
CA ASP A 64 12.69 1.30 3.96
C ASP A 64 11.84 1.74 5.14
N VAL A 65 10.92 0.87 5.57
CA VAL A 65 10.07 1.14 6.74
C VAL A 65 10.91 1.27 8.01
N ALA A 66 11.92 0.40 8.20
CA ALA A 66 12.85 0.47 9.33
C ALA A 66 13.69 1.77 9.32
N ALA A 67 14.03 2.28 8.13
CA ALA A 67 14.69 3.57 7.94
C ALA A 67 13.75 4.79 8.11
N GLY A 68 12.47 4.57 8.43
CA GLY A 68 11.48 5.62 8.62
C GLY A 68 10.92 6.23 7.33
N ARG A 69 11.18 5.61 6.18
CA ARG A 69 10.60 6.04 4.90
C ARG A 69 9.14 5.59 4.80
N SER A 70 8.30 6.42 4.19
CA SER A 70 6.97 5.98 3.77
C SER A 70 7.12 5.10 2.54
N SER A 71 6.75 3.83 2.63
CA SER A 71 6.94 2.84 1.56
C SER A 71 5.68 2.02 1.31
N LEU A 72 5.43 1.66 0.04
CA LEU A 72 4.36 0.77 -0.37
C LEU A 72 4.93 -0.54 -0.88
N LEU A 73 4.36 -1.65 -0.38
CA LEU A 73 4.57 -2.99 -0.91
C LEU A 73 3.37 -3.34 -1.79
N LEU A 74 3.61 -3.59 -3.06
CA LEU A 74 2.56 -3.78 -4.07
C LEU A 74 2.73 -5.12 -4.77
N ALA A 75 1.62 -5.72 -5.20
CA ALA A 75 1.65 -6.86 -6.09
C ALA A 75 0.52 -6.82 -7.12
N ALA A 76 0.69 -7.54 -8.23
CA ALA A 76 -0.31 -7.64 -9.28
C ALA A 76 -1.49 -8.52 -8.85
N SER A 77 -1.24 -9.64 -8.16
CA SER A 77 -2.26 -10.60 -7.74
C SER A 77 -2.71 -10.38 -6.30
N ARG A 78 -3.97 -10.79 -6.01
CA ARG A 78 -4.49 -10.78 -4.64
C ARG A 78 -3.85 -11.85 -3.76
N ASP A 79 -3.45 -12.97 -4.35
CA ASP A 79 -2.82 -14.08 -3.63
C ASP A 79 -1.43 -13.65 -3.14
N THR A 80 -0.60 -13.03 -3.99
CA THR A 80 0.69 -12.47 -3.59
C THR A 80 0.53 -11.36 -2.55
N VAL A 81 -0.50 -10.50 -2.67
CA VAL A 81 -0.81 -9.50 -1.63
C VAL A 81 -1.12 -10.15 -0.30
N ARG A 82 -1.87 -11.25 -0.28
CA ARG A 82 -2.17 -11.99 0.94
C ARG A 82 -0.92 -12.58 1.56
N GLU A 83 -0.08 -13.26 0.78
CA GLU A 83 1.20 -13.83 1.21
C GLU A 83 2.11 -12.75 1.83
N LEU A 84 2.29 -11.62 1.15
CA LEU A 84 3.09 -10.49 1.64
C LEU A 84 2.52 -9.89 2.94
N ASN A 85 1.21 -9.82 3.08
CA ASN A 85 0.57 -9.34 4.31
C ASN A 85 0.79 -10.31 5.48
N GLU A 86 0.68 -11.62 5.25
CA GLU A 86 0.93 -12.66 6.25
C GLU A 86 2.41 -12.68 6.65
N GLN A 87 3.34 -12.56 5.69
CA GLN A 87 4.78 -12.46 5.92
C GLN A 87 5.13 -11.21 6.75
N ALA A 88 4.59 -10.03 6.39
CA ALA A 88 4.83 -8.80 7.11
C ALA A 88 4.31 -8.84 8.56
N ARG A 89 3.16 -9.49 8.76
CA ARG A 89 2.64 -9.71 10.11
C ARG A 89 3.52 -10.66 10.90
N ALA A 90 3.96 -11.77 10.30
CA ALA A 90 4.86 -12.73 10.96
C ALA A 90 6.17 -12.05 11.39
N ASP A 91 6.85 -11.34 10.48
CA ASP A 91 8.08 -10.58 10.78
C ASP A 91 7.88 -9.59 11.94
N ARG A 92 6.76 -8.88 11.95
CA ARG A 92 6.42 -7.99 13.08
C ARG A 92 6.24 -8.75 14.39
N LEU A 93 5.53 -9.88 14.37
CA LEU A 93 5.30 -10.68 15.58
C LEU A 93 6.60 -11.26 16.12
N ASP A 94 7.50 -11.73 15.25
CA ASP A 94 8.80 -12.28 15.62
C ASP A 94 9.72 -11.20 16.24
N SER A 95 9.52 -9.94 15.89
CA SER A 95 10.24 -8.80 16.47
C SER A 95 9.74 -8.38 17.87
N LEU A 96 8.62 -8.92 18.35
CA LEU A 96 8.05 -8.55 19.65
C LEU A 96 8.79 -9.26 20.80
N ALA A 97 9.08 -8.51 21.87
CA ALA A 97 9.65 -9.06 23.11
C ALA A 97 8.65 -9.91 23.93
N ALA A 98 7.37 -9.83 23.62
CA ALA A 98 6.29 -10.55 24.31
C ALA A 98 5.22 -10.98 23.30
N LEU A 99 4.43 -11.99 23.68
CA LEU A 99 3.30 -12.43 22.86
C LEU A 99 2.34 -11.27 22.56
N PRO A 100 1.77 -11.22 21.33
CA PRO A 100 0.73 -10.26 21.01
C PRO A 100 -0.42 -10.40 22.03
N GLY A 101 -1.03 -9.29 22.39
CA GLY A 101 -2.20 -9.30 23.26
C GLY A 101 -3.41 -9.96 22.59
N ARG A 102 -4.62 -9.42 22.83
CA ARG A 102 -5.82 -9.91 22.13
C ARG A 102 -5.70 -9.72 20.62
N GLU A 103 -6.33 -10.67 19.91
CA GLU A 103 -6.44 -10.65 18.46
C GLU A 103 -7.91 -10.56 18.03
N ALA A 104 -8.16 -9.91 16.91
CA ALA A 104 -9.44 -9.93 16.21
C ALA A 104 -9.31 -10.72 14.90
N VAL A 105 -10.37 -11.43 14.51
CA VAL A 105 -10.45 -12.13 13.23
C VAL A 105 -10.94 -11.12 12.17
N LEU A 106 -10.22 -11.06 11.06
CA LEU A 106 -10.49 -10.19 9.92
C LEU A 106 -11.40 -10.85 8.88
N ALA A 107 -11.82 -10.08 7.89
CA ALA A 107 -12.79 -10.52 6.87
C ALA A 107 -12.32 -11.71 6.01
N ASP A 108 -11.03 -11.90 5.85
CA ASP A 108 -10.40 -13.00 5.10
C ASP A 108 -9.95 -14.18 5.98
N GLY A 109 -10.32 -14.16 7.27
CA GLY A 109 -9.94 -15.17 8.25
C GLY A 109 -8.55 -14.98 8.86
N THR A 110 -7.77 -14.02 8.40
CA THR A 110 -6.51 -13.63 9.05
C THR A 110 -6.78 -12.96 10.40
N ARG A 111 -5.75 -12.68 11.17
CA ARG A 111 -5.87 -12.07 12.49
C ARG A 111 -5.12 -10.76 12.57
N ALA A 112 -5.56 -9.90 13.47
CA ALA A 112 -4.86 -8.65 13.78
C ALA A 112 -4.77 -8.42 15.29
N SER A 113 -3.67 -7.83 15.72
CA SER A 113 -3.36 -7.43 17.10
C SER A 113 -2.82 -6.00 17.12
N ALA A 114 -2.58 -5.45 18.30
CA ALA A 114 -1.97 -4.11 18.43
C ALA A 114 -0.65 -4.02 17.64
N GLY A 115 -0.48 -2.95 16.89
CA GLY A 115 0.64 -2.69 15.98
C GLY A 115 0.41 -3.13 14.54
N ASP A 116 -0.57 -3.97 14.25
CA ASP A 116 -0.86 -4.39 12.86
C ASP A 116 -1.39 -3.24 12.02
N VAL A 117 -1.00 -3.24 10.75
CA VAL A 117 -1.53 -2.32 9.72
C VAL A 117 -2.71 -2.98 9.03
N LEU A 118 -3.80 -2.24 8.95
CA LEU A 118 -5.07 -2.68 8.36
C LEU A 118 -5.48 -1.81 7.20
N ILE A 119 -6.36 -2.37 6.36
CA ILE A 119 -7.05 -1.65 5.30
C ILE A 119 -8.56 -1.94 5.37
N THR A 120 -9.37 -0.89 5.26
CA THR A 120 -10.83 -1.00 5.22
C THR A 120 -11.34 -1.14 3.79
N ARG A 121 -12.37 -1.98 3.58
CA ARG A 121 -12.88 -2.36 2.27
C ARG A 121 -14.31 -1.89 1.99
N LEU A 122 -14.92 -1.18 2.95
CA LEU A 122 -16.27 -0.63 2.81
C LEU A 122 -16.31 0.79 3.37
N ASN A 123 -17.00 1.68 2.64
CA ASN A 123 -17.32 3.02 3.13
C ASN A 123 -18.35 2.94 4.25
N ASP A 124 -18.07 3.52 5.41
CA ASP A 124 -19.04 3.66 6.48
C ASP A 124 -18.99 5.04 7.12
N ARG A 125 -20.00 5.86 6.82
CA ARG A 125 -20.11 7.23 7.34
C ARG A 125 -20.56 7.30 8.79
N ALA A 126 -21.08 6.20 9.37
CA ALA A 126 -21.44 6.12 10.76
C ALA A 126 -20.23 5.94 11.67
N LEU A 127 -19.18 5.28 11.16
CA LEU A 127 -17.91 5.10 11.88
C LEU A 127 -17.06 6.37 11.75
N ARG A 128 -17.10 7.20 12.81
CA ARG A 128 -16.46 8.52 12.81
C ARG A 128 -15.43 8.65 13.92
N GLY A 129 -14.31 9.31 13.58
CA GLY A 129 -13.35 9.83 14.54
C GLY A 129 -13.84 11.11 15.21
N ARG A 130 -13.22 11.48 16.33
CA ARG A 130 -13.52 12.74 17.05
C ARG A 130 -13.20 13.99 16.24
N ASP A 131 -12.35 13.87 15.24
CA ASP A 131 -11.97 14.92 14.28
C ASP A 131 -12.95 15.09 13.12
N GLY A 132 -14.06 14.31 13.11
CA GLY A 132 -15.06 14.30 12.05
C GLY A 132 -14.68 13.44 10.84
N SER A 133 -13.50 12.84 10.82
CA SER A 133 -13.12 11.84 9.82
C SER A 133 -14.06 10.62 9.88
N TRP A 134 -14.25 9.93 8.78
CA TRP A 134 -15.08 8.72 8.71
C TRP A 134 -14.36 7.65 7.87
N VAL A 135 -14.77 6.39 8.04
CA VAL A 135 -14.11 5.23 7.42
C VAL A 135 -14.44 5.14 5.93
N LYS A 136 -13.40 5.11 5.10
CA LYS A 136 -13.50 4.94 3.65
C LYS A 136 -12.88 3.62 3.20
N ASN A 137 -13.37 3.12 2.07
CA ASN A 137 -12.69 2.03 1.38
C ASN A 137 -11.27 2.47 0.97
N GLY A 138 -10.27 1.66 1.34
CA GLY A 138 -8.86 1.95 1.08
C GLY A 138 -8.15 2.74 2.17
N ASP A 139 -8.84 3.19 3.23
CA ASP A 139 -8.18 3.80 4.37
C ASP A 139 -7.28 2.80 5.09
N ARG A 140 -6.07 3.22 5.44
CA ARG A 140 -5.10 2.41 6.20
C ARG A 140 -5.06 2.87 7.65
N TRP A 141 -4.99 1.88 8.54
CA TRP A 141 -5.05 2.07 9.98
C TRP A 141 -3.98 1.26 10.69
N VAL A 142 -3.50 1.77 11.82
CA VAL A 142 -2.65 1.02 12.75
C VAL A 142 -3.50 0.66 13.97
N VAL A 143 -3.53 -0.62 14.32
CA VAL A 143 -4.23 -1.11 15.52
C VAL A 143 -3.52 -0.60 16.76
N GLN A 144 -4.23 0.09 17.62
CA GLN A 144 -3.73 0.56 18.92
C GLN A 144 -4.06 -0.44 20.03
N ALA A 145 -5.24 -1.04 19.98
CA ALA A 145 -5.69 -2.05 20.91
C ALA A 145 -6.84 -2.88 20.33
N VAL A 146 -7.00 -4.10 20.84
CA VAL A 146 -8.15 -4.97 20.61
C VAL A 146 -8.88 -5.12 21.96
N ASP A 147 -10.17 -4.81 22.00
CA ASP A 147 -10.95 -4.93 23.23
C ASP A 147 -11.51 -6.35 23.44
N ARG A 148 -12.30 -6.54 24.53
CA ARG A 148 -12.86 -7.86 24.88
C ARG A 148 -13.91 -8.34 23.89
N ASN A 149 -14.54 -7.43 23.16
CA ASN A 149 -15.62 -7.72 22.20
C ASN A 149 -15.05 -7.96 20.79
N GLY A 150 -13.75 -7.75 20.58
CA GLY A 150 -13.11 -7.82 19.27
C GLY A 150 -13.19 -6.51 18.49
N ASP A 151 -13.64 -5.41 19.11
CA ASP A 151 -13.57 -4.09 18.50
C ASP A 151 -12.12 -3.62 18.42
N LEU A 152 -11.76 -2.94 17.33
CA LEU A 152 -10.40 -2.44 17.11
C LEU A 152 -10.34 -0.93 17.36
N HIS A 153 -9.53 -0.52 18.31
CA HIS A 153 -9.10 0.87 18.44
C HIS A 153 -7.99 1.13 17.44
N VAL A 154 -8.19 2.05 16.51
CA VAL A 154 -7.27 2.30 15.41
C VAL A 154 -6.89 3.76 15.29
N ALA A 155 -5.68 4.02 14.76
CA ALA A 155 -5.22 5.33 14.35
C ALA A 155 -4.91 5.31 12.85
N GLN A 156 -5.20 6.39 12.13
CA GLN A 156 -4.95 6.46 10.69
C GLN A 156 -3.45 6.34 10.39
N ALA A 157 -3.09 5.43 9.50
CA ALA A 157 -1.71 5.21 9.07
C ALA A 157 -1.25 6.30 8.08
N GLY A 158 0.06 6.62 8.10
CA GLY A 158 0.66 7.49 7.07
C GLY A 158 0.51 8.99 7.30
N HIS A 159 0.13 9.45 8.50
CA HIS A 159 0.23 10.86 8.85
C HIS A 159 1.68 11.23 9.18
N ARG A 160 2.13 12.38 8.65
CA ARG A 160 3.45 12.97 8.96
C ARG A 160 3.65 13.05 10.47
N ALA A 161 4.88 12.77 10.93
CA ALA A 161 5.27 12.95 12.31
C ALA A 161 4.80 14.32 12.84
N GLY A 162 4.04 14.32 13.96
CA GLY A 162 3.52 15.54 14.60
C GLY A 162 2.03 15.86 14.37
N ARG A 163 1.32 15.16 13.49
CA ARG A 163 -0.15 15.22 13.42
C ARG A 163 -0.72 13.86 13.85
N ALA A 164 -1.43 13.84 14.97
CA ALA A 164 -2.20 12.66 15.36
C ALA A 164 -3.23 12.37 14.25
N GLY A 165 -3.05 11.24 13.56
CA GLY A 165 -4.05 10.75 12.63
C GLY A 165 -5.37 10.51 13.34
N GLY A 166 -6.48 10.61 12.64
CA GLY A 166 -7.81 10.36 13.19
C GLY A 166 -7.82 9.02 13.93
N LYS A 167 -8.36 9.01 15.16
CA LYS A 167 -8.56 7.80 15.96
C LYS A 167 -10.02 7.46 15.97
N LEU A 168 -10.33 6.19 15.79
CA LEU A 168 -11.71 5.70 15.88
C LEU A 168 -11.74 4.24 16.34
N VAL A 169 -12.94 3.72 16.56
CA VAL A 169 -13.16 2.32 16.88
C VAL A 169 -13.88 1.66 15.71
N LEU A 170 -13.33 0.55 15.25
CA LEU A 170 -13.94 -0.33 14.26
C LEU A 170 -14.66 -1.46 15.02
N PRO A 171 -16.01 -1.53 14.99
CA PRO A 171 -16.75 -2.59 15.65
C PRO A 171 -16.40 -3.97 15.10
N ALA A 172 -16.41 -5.01 15.94
CA ALA A 172 -16.06 -6.38 15.57
C ALA A 172 -16.85 -6.90 14.35
N LYS A 173 -18.13 -6.53 14.24
CA LYS A 173 -18.95 -6.86 13.07
C LYS A 173 -18.42 -6.25 11.78
N TYR A 174 -17.97 -4.99 11.82
CA TYR A 174 -17.34 -4.32 10.68
C TYR A 174 -15.98 -4.95 10.37
N VAL A 175 -15.19 -5.25 11.40
CA VAL A 175 -13.87 -5.88 11.29
C VAL A 175 -13.95 -7.22 10.57
N GLY A 176 -14.81 -8.12 11.03
CA GLY A 176 -14.99 -9.45 10.44
C GLY A 176 -15.62 -9.47 9.04
N GLY A 177 -16.20 -8.34 8.58
CA GLY A 177 -16.80 -8.25 7.24
C GLY A 177 -16.00 -7.44 6.24
N HIS A 178 -15.20 -6.46 6.69
CA HIS A 178 -14.71 -5.40 5.80
C HIS A 178 -13.29 -4.92 6.10
N VAL A 179 -12.54 -5.63 6.93
CA VAL A 179 -11.16 -5.26 7.26
C VAL A 179 -10.20 -6.39 6.89
N GLN A 180 -9.06 -6.04 6.34
CA GLN A 180 -7.98 -6.95 5.99
C GLN A 180 -6.65 -6.38 6.49
N LEU A 181 -5.58 -7.22 6.51
CA LEU A 181 -4.23 -6.72 6.68
C LEU A 181 -3.89 -5.73 5.55
N GLY A 182 -3.10 -4.72 5.86
CA GLY A 182 -2.85 -3.58 4.97
C GLY A 182 -1.36 -3.23 4.81
N TYR A 183 -0.44 -4.15 5.05
CA TYR A 183 0.99 -3.95 4.80
C TYR A 183 1.26 -3.88 3.29
N ALA A 184 0.71 -4.83 2.54
CA ALA A 184 0.74 -4.86 1.09
C ALA A 184 -0.64 -4.54 0.50
N SER A 185 -0.66 -4.10 -0.76
CA SER A 185 -1.89 -3.88 -1.52
C SER A 185 -1.71 -4.22 -3.00
N THR A 186 -2.83 -4.38 -3.72
CA THR A 186 -2.75 -4.49 -5.18
C THR A 186 -2.30 -3.17 -5.80
N ILE A 187 -1.65 -3.25 -6.96
CA ILE A 187 -1.27 -2.08 -7.78
C ILE A 187 -2.47 -1.14 -7.95
N HIS A 188 -3.63 -1.70 -8.29
CA HIS A 188 -4.87 -0.92 -8.45
C HIS A 188 -5.33 -0.28 -7.13
N GLY A 189 -5.22 -1.00 -6.02
CA GLY A 189 -5.59 -0.51 -4.68
C GLY A 189 -4.72 0.64 -4.17
N ALA A 190 -3.52 0.82 -4.73
CA ALA A 190 -2.62 1.91 -4.40
C ALA A 190 -2.91 3.21 -5.16
N GLN A 191 -3.92 3.22 -6.04
CA GLN A 191 -4.26 4.41 -6.82
C GLN A 191 -4.63 5.58 -5.86
N GLY A 192 -4.02 6.73 -6.08
CA GLY A 192 -4.19 7.91 -5.23
C GLY A 192 -3.16 8.05 -4.10
N ALA A 193 -2.47 6.97 -3.70
CA ALA A 193 -1.41 7.04 -2.70
C ALA A 193 -0.18 7.79 -3.24
N THR A 194 0.58 8.41 -2.32
CA THR A 194 1.89 9.02 -2.59
C THR A 194 2.78 8.76 -1.39
N VAL A 195 3.93 8.12 -1.64
CA VAL A 195 4.92 7.69 -0.64
C VAL A 195 6.34 8.05 -1.09
N ASP A 196 7.34 7.75 -0.30
CA ASP A 196 8.73 7.99 -0.66
C ASP A 196 9.23 6.92 -1.65
N THR A 197 8.93 5.64 -1.37
CA THR A 197 9.39 4.51 -2.19
C THR A 197 8.28 3.50 -2.47
N THR A 198 8.41 2.74 -3.57
CA THR A 198 7.53 1.58 -3.83
C THR A 198 8.32 0.35 -4.22
N HIS A 199 7.86 -0.80 -3.74
CA HIS A 199 8.36 -2.12 -4.10
C HIS A 199 7.22 -2.93 -4.67
N THR A 200 7.26 -3.22 -5.98
CA THR A 200 6.15 -3.86 -6.70
C THR A 200 6.57 -5.21 -7.26
N VAL A 201 5.89 -6.26 -6.80
CA VAL A 201 6.01 -7.61 -7.38
C VAL A 201 5.13 -7.69 -8.62
N VAL A 202 5.75 -7.97 -9.77
CA VAL A 202 5.09 -8.12 -11.07
C VAL A 202 5.19 -9.56 -11.55
N ASN A 203 4.27 -9.99 -12.39
CA ASN A 203 4.26 -11.33 -12.96
C ASN A 203 4.35 -11.34 -14.50
N GLY A 204 4.57 -10.17 -15.10
CA GLY A 204 4.71 -10.01 -16.56
C GLY A 204 3.38 -9.89 -17.32
N ALA A 205 2.24 -9.98 -16.63
CA ALA A 205 0.90 -9.83 -17.23
C ALA A 205 0.30 -8.43 -17.03
N GLU A 206 1.07 -7.50 -16.45
CA GLU A 206 0.58 -6.16 -16.14
C GLU A 206 0.29 -5.35 -17.39
N SER A 207 -0.86 -4.69 -17.37
CA SER A 207 -1.15 -3.69 -18.40
C SER A 207 -0.23 -2.47 -18.25
N ARG A 208 -0.07 -1.70 -19.33
CA ARG A 208 0.65 -0.41 -19.29
C ARG A 208 0.12 0.52 -18.20
N GLN A 209 -1.20 0.53 -18.00
CA GLN A 209 -1.83 1.32 -16.95
C GLN A 209 -1.44 0.81 -15.56
N GLY A 210 -1.36 -0.50 -15.37
CA GLY A 210 -0.89 -1.11 -14.12
C GLY A 210 0.56 -0.71 -13.81
N LEU A 211 1.47 -0.88 -14.77
CA LEU A 211 2.88 -0.46 -14.61
C LEU A 211 3.00 1.04 -14.34
N TYR A 212 2.24 1.87 -15.05
CA TYR A 212 2.20 3.31 -14.78
C TYR A 212 1.75 3.61 -13.33
N VAL A 213 0.73 2.92 -12.82
CA VAL A 213 0.29 3.10 -11.43
C VAL A 213 1.39 2.66 -10.48
N ALA A 214 2.00 1.50 -10.68
CA ALA A 214 3.08 0.96 -9.84
C ALA A 214 4.26 1.94 -9.75
N LEU A 215 4.73 2.42 -10.91
CA LEU A 215 5.90 3.28 -11.05
C LEU A 215 5.63 4.77 -10.80
N SER A 216 4.41 5.15 -10.41
CA SER A 216 4.04 6.54 -10.14
C SER A 216 3.58 6.80 -8.72
N ARG A 217 3.84 5.90 -7.74
CA ARG A 217 3.44 6.12 -6.34
C ARG A 217 4.56 6.68 -5.49
N GLY A 218 5.81 6.28 -5.73
CA GLY A 218 6.99 6.79 -5.04
C GLY A 218 7.40 8.15 -5.56
N ARG A 219 7.86 9.02 -4.65
CA ARG A 219 8.45 10.33 -4.99
C ARG A 219 9.91 10.21 -5.37
N HIS A 220 10.61 9.29 -4.71
CA HIS A 220 12.07 9.15 -4.82
C HIS A 220 12.44 7.92 -5.63
N GLU A 221 11.80 6.78 -5.33
CA GLU A 221 12.16 5.51 -5.96
C GLU A 221 10.95 4.60 -6.17
N ASN A 222 10.92 3.95 -7.34
CA ASN A 222 9.92 2.96 -7.67
C ASN A 222 10.63 1.72 -8.23
N HIS A 223 10.49 0.58 -7.55
CA HIS A 223 11.15 -0.69 -7.87
C HIS A 223 10.15 -1.73 -8.37
N LEU A 224 10.60 -2.55 -9.34
CA LEU A 224 9.90 -3.73 -9.86
C LEU A 224 10.72 -4.99 -9.57
N TYR A 225 10.03 -6.06 -9.19
CA TYR A 225 10.59 -7.37 -8.84
C TYR A 225 9.90 -8.47 -9.60
#